data_272eef2897d9ad0f671141f0903313f3
#
_entry.id   272eef2897d9ad0f671141f0903313f3
#
_cell.length_a   1.000
_cell.length_b   1.000
_cell.length_c   1.000
_cell.angle_alpha   90.00
_cell.angle_beta   90.00
_cell.angle_gamma   90.00
#
_symmetry.space_group_name_H-M   'P 1'
#
loop_
_entity.id
_entity.type
_entity.pdbx_description
1 polymer ?
#
loop_
_entity_poly.entity_id
_entity_poly.type
_entity_poly.pdbx_seq_one_letter_code
_entity_poly.pdbx_strand_id
1 'polypeptide(L)'
;MFAKATKNFVRETDSGGDLIPVSHLNASDKVQLLGLVTKKKKFWCWQKPKYHFLTVTLSDVLTEDKPIKPVIVESDFAKYMGKFEDFVQGSIETSFGKISLGAGGKGYMENRTSFGNLRKQEIDLQQLMKDIKDRTINLNSRLLQQVIERKHEVLCILREKIITTQKCTITEHVQTEEKISGVMGCSKKIIKVSVSENASMMKDASVILEIPPATAIAYGVIELFIKHSGQFEFCLLDEQQGGFEKESIEGSADPHSGLFRDAAFRYPPDAVDNEMYSGAKNLIPSDASLSVLKQDLSWLKTQFQPFVKLPEDKQRALYKTLCELLLHEEMVTALEDVLDDICTGDKPDLKELNLTQQQDLVDFLELLGCSLQSEFTELEKYQPQDEALLSAAHLLVSAISELSDTLVLLRACCDLQVVPALCCLPNIASADGTVTLSSPLVAALTDRGRFDVVRRLFASSNINLEMTESSLKAVTMKEPRFFPLVLYVALYGFYALGGNVQ
;
A
#
# COMPACT_ATOMS: atom_id res chain seq x y z
N MET A 1 -5.94 -12.81 6.75
CA MET A 1 -7.36 -13.17 6.48
C MET A 1 -8.29 -11.96 6.57
N PHE A 2 -8.52 -11.33 7.75
CA PHE A 2 -9.52 -10.26 7.91
C PHE A 2 -9.21 -9.05 7.02
N ALA A 3 -8.01 -8.48 7.11
CA ALA A 3 -7.59 -7.34 6.28
C ALA A 3 -7.75 -7.58 4.77
N LYS A 4 -7.38 -8.78 4.28
CA LYS A 4 -7.53 -9.14 2.87
C LYS A 4 -9.01 -9.25 2.47
N ALA A 5 -9.85 -9.80 3.35
CA ALA A 5 -11.28 -9.93 3.09
C ALA A 5 -12.00 -8.57 3.03
N THR A 6 -11.70 -7.65 3.98
CA THR A 6 -12.26 -6.29 4.00
C THR A 6 -11.76 -5.43 2.83
N LYS A 7 -10.48 -5.55 2.48
CA LYS A 7 -9.87 -4.88 1.31
C LYS A 7 -10.54 -5.34 0.00
N ASN A 8 -10.74 -6.65 -0.18
CA ASN A 8 -11.43 -7.20 -1.34
C ASN A 8 -12.89 -6.74 -1.40
N PHE A 9 -13.59 -6.75 -0.26
CA PHE A 9 -14.97 -6.26 -0.17
C PHE A 9 -15.08 -4.80 -0.64
N VAL A 10 -14.26 -3.90 -0.10
CA VAL A 10 -14.28 -2.48 -0.48
C VAL A 10 -13.95 -2.29 -1.96
N ARG A 11 -12.91 -2.97 -2.47
CA ARG A 11 -12.52 -2.89 -3.88
C ARG A 11 -13.65 -3.27 -4.85
N GLU A 12 -14.48 -4.25 -4.48
CA GLU A 12 -15.58 -4.73 -5.34
C GLU A 12 -16.87 -3.92 -5.19
N THR A 13 -17.09 -3.31 -4.01
CA THR A 13 -18.36 -2.64 -3.72
C THR A 13 -18.29 -1.12 -3.85
N ASP A 14 -17.09 -0.55 -3.76
CA ASP A 14 -16.88 0.90 -3.77
C ASP A 14 -15.75 1.29 -4.72
N SER A 15 -16.06 1.36 -6.01
CA SER A 15 -15.14 1.85 -7.03
C SER A 15 -14.87 3.37 -6.93
N GLY A 16 -15.69 4.11 -6.19
CA GLY A 16 -15.53 5.55 -5.92
C GLY A 16 -14.42 5.84 -4.92
N GLY A 17 -14.14 4.90 -4.01
CA GLY A 17 -13.05 5.00 -3.03
C GLY A 17 -13.40 5.78 -1.77
N ASP A 18 -14.70 5.97 -1.45
CA ASP A 18 -15.17 6.65 -0.25
C ASP A 18 -15.06 5.78 1.00
N LEU A 19 -15.18 4.45 0.82
CA LEU A 19 -15.08 3.48 1.90
C LEU A 19 -13.63 3.06 2.14
N ILE A 20 -13.27 2.99 3.41
CA ILE A 20 -11.96 2.56 3.90
C ILE A 20 -12.11 1.19 4.55
N PRO A 21 -11.36 0.15 4.13
CA PRO A 21 -11.44 -1.16 4.77
C PRO A 21 -10.85 -1.14 6.18
N VAL A 22 -11.46 -1.86 7.11
CA VAL A 22 -10.89 -2.05 8.44
C VAL A 22 -9.73 -3.04 8.35
N SER A 23 -8.54 -2.63 8.78
CA SER A 23 -7.29 -3.39 8.61
C SER A 23 -7.17 -4.59 9.57
N HIS A 24 -7.66 -4.48 10.80
CA HIS A 24 -7.56 -5.52 11.82
C HIS A 24 -8.87 -5.69 12.57
N LEU A 25 -9.13 -6.90 13.05
CA LEU A 25 -10.35 -7.18 13.83
C LEU A 25 -10.44 -6.30 15.09
N ASN A 26 -9.33 -6.06 15.79
CA ASN A 26 -9.27 -5.16 16.93
C ASN A 26 -9.54 -3.69 16.56
N ALA A 27 -9.25 -3.29 15.34
CA ALA A 27 -9.57 -1.93 14.86
C ALA A 27 -11.08 -1.73 14.65
N SER A 28 -11.84 -2.81 14.43
CA SER A 28 -13.29 -2.75 14.30
C SER A 28 -13.98 -2.13 15.53
N ASP A 29 -13.46 -2.38 16.73
CA ASP A 29 -14.01 -1.84 17.98
C ASP A 29 -13.80 -0.33 18.10
N LYS A 30 -12.79 0.21 17.41
CA LYS A 30 -12.48 1.65 17.37
C LYS A 30 -13.34 2.41 16.37
N VAL A 31 -14.05 1.71 15.47
CA VAL A 31 -14.90 2.33 14.45
C VAL A 31 -16.21 2.79 15.07
N GLN A 32 -16.19 3.98 15.66
CA GLN A 32 -17.35 4.62 16.30
C GLN A 32 -17.76 5.86 15.53
N LEU A 33 -19.07 6.04 15.29
CA LEU A 33 -19.56 7.26 14.63
C LEU A 33 -19.23 8.49 15.46
N LEU A 34 -18.86 9.59 14.81
CA LEU A 34 -18.25 10.80 15.39
C LEU A 34 -16.87 10.58 16.04
N GLY A 35 -16.31 9.38 16.00
CA GLY A 35 -14.93 9.14 16.43
C GLY A 35 -13.97 9.97 15.57
N LEU A 36 -12.90 10.48 16.20
CA LEU A 36 -11.86 11.21 15.51
C LEU A 36 -10.82 10.27 14.92
N VAL A 37 -10.38 10.61 13.73
CA VAL A 37 -9.36 9.87 12.98
C VAL A 37 -8.40 10.89 12.37
N THR A 38 -7.11 10.64 12.42
CA THR A 38 -6.16 11.41 11.61
C THR A 38 -5.93 10.72 10.27
N LYS A 39 -5.92 11.51 9.20
CA LYS A 39 -5.56 11.10 7.85
C LYS A 39 -4.20 11.66 7.52
N LYS A 40 -3.21 10.80 7.29
CA LYS A 40 -1.89 11.23 6.82
C LYS A 40 -1.98 11.63 5.35
N LYS A 41 -1.47 12.82 5.01
CA LYS A 41 -1.41 13.29 3.62
C LYS A 41 -0.52 12.36 2.81
N LYS A 42 -0.91 12.11 1.55
CA LYS A 42 -0.12 11.31 0.63
C LYS A 42 1.16 12.05 0.25
N PHE A 43 2.26 11.34 0.17
CA PHE A 43 3.50 11.85 -0.39
C PHE A 43 3.54 11.66 -1.91
N TRP A 44 3.18 10.48 -2.38
CA TRP A 44 3.10 10.14 -3.81
C TRP A 44 1.63 10.02 -4.26
N CYS A 45 1.35 10.38 -5.51
CA CYS A 45 -0.02 10.36 -6.04
C CYS A 45 -0.68 8.98 -6.08
N TRP A 46 0.09 7.90 -6.08
CA TRP A 46 -0.41 6.52 -6.04
C TRP A 46 -0.61 5.97 -4.62
N GLN A 47 -0.03 6.60 -3.59
CA GLN A 47 -0.19 6.13 -2.21
C GLN A 47 -1.65 6.19 -1.78
N LYS A 48 -2.08 5.19 -1.00
CA LYS A 48 -3.36 5.22 -0.30
C LYS A 48 -3.23 6.08 0.94
N PRO A 49 -4.26 6.88 1.28
CA PRO A 49 -4.25 7.64 2.52
C PRO A 49 -4.23 6.67 3.71
N LYS A 50 -3.42 6.97 4.72
CA LYS A 50 -3.33 6.19 5.96
C LYS A 50 -4.14 6.88 7.05
N TYR A 51 -4.85 6.07 7.85
CA TYR A 51 -5.78 6.56 8.86
C TYR A 51 -5.44 5.98 10.22
N HIS A 52 -5.37 6.85 11.26
CA HIS A 52 -5.13 6.45 12.63
C HIS A 52 -6.33 6.84 13.50
N PHE A 53 -6.92 5.86 14.20
CA PHE A 53 -8.04 6.08 15.09
C PHE A 53 -7.56 6.74 16.38
N LEU A 54 -8.19 7.85 16.73
CA LEU A 54 -8.03 8.48 18.04
C LEU A 54 -9.04 7.87 19.03
N THR A 55 -8.70 7.88 20.32
CA THR A 55 -9.56 7.29 21.37
C THR A 55 -10.66 8.25 21.85
N VAL A 56 -10.96 9.29 21.08
CA VAL A 56 -11.88 10.37 21.42
C VAL A 56 -12.86 10.62 20.27
N THR A 57 -13.98 11.23 20.61
CA THR A 57 -15.02 11.65 19.65
C THR A 57 -14.98 13.18 19.43
N LEU A 58 -15.72 13.65 18.43
CA LEU A 58 -15.87 15.07 18.19
C LEU A 58 -16.37 15.82 19.45
N SER A 59 -17.29 15.22 20.21
CA SER A 59 -17.80 15.81 21.45
C SER A 59 -16.72 16.08 22.50
N ASP A 60 -15.70 15.24 22.59
CA ASP A 60 -14.66 15.32 23.60
C ASP A 60 -13.65 16.45 23.36
N VAL A 61 -13.61 16.95 22.14
CA VAL A 61 -12.68 18.03 21.73
C VAL A 61 -13.36 19.40 21.58
N LEU A 62 -14.68 19.49 21.77
CA LEU A 62 -15.39 20.75 21.75
C LEU A 62 -15.16 21.54 23.05
N THR A 63 -15.24 22.87 22.95
CA THR A 63 -15.10 23.77 24.13
C THR A 63 -16.28 23.71 25.07
N GLU A 64 -17.44 23.31 24.58
CA GLU A 64 -18.67 23.22 25.36
C GLU A 64 -18.88 21.77 25.87
N ASP A 65 -19.23 21.61 27.17
CA ASP A 65 -19.51 20.32 27.81
C ASP A 65 -20.83 19.64 27.36
N LYS A 66 -21.47 20.16 26.32
CA LYS A 66 -22.72 19.59 25.81
C LYS A 66 -22.40 18.50 24.76
N PRO A 67 -22.62 17.22 25.06
CA PRO A 67 -22.33 16.14 24.12
C PRO A 67 -23.24 16.20 22.90
N ILE A 68 -22.68 15.90 21.72
CA ILE A 68 -23.47 15.71 20.50
C ILE A 68 -24.07 14.31 20.54
N LYS A 69 -25.38 14.23 20.34
CA LYS A 69 -26.08 12.97 20.15
C LYS A 69 -26.41 12.81 18.66
N PRO A 70 -25.61 12.09 17.90
CA PRO A 70 -25.84 11.98 16.46
C PRO A 70 -27.15 11.24 16.19
N VAL A 71 -27.91 11.70 15.22
CA VAL A 71 -29.00 10.94 14.63
C VAL A 71 -28.35 9.93 13.66
N ILE A 72 -28.54 8.64 13.95
CA ILE A 72 -27.99 7.56 13.15
C ILE A 72 -29.07 7.03 12.25
N VAL A 73 -28.79 7.02 10.95
CA VAL A 73 -29.64 6.41 9.93
C VAL A 73 -29.08 5.02 9.62
N GLU A 74 -29.92 4.01 9.70
CA GLU A 74 -29.56 2.64 9.36
C GLU A 74 -30.26 2.21 8.07
N SER A 75 -29.50 1.56 7.19
CA SER A 75 -30.02 1.00 5.94
C SER A 75 -29.36 -0.35 5.62
N ASP A 76 -30.08 -1.21 4.93
CA ASP A 76 -29.49 -2.42 4.37
C ASP A 76 -28.49 -2.01 3.27
N PHE A 77 -27.27 -2.55 3.32
CA PHE A 77 -26.23 -2.17 2.38
C PHE A 77 -26.08 -3.18 1.24
N ALA A 78 -25.64 -4.38 1.54
CA ALA A 78 -25.40 -5.42 0.55
C ALA A 78 -25.38 -6.80 1.21
N LYS A 79 -25.46 -7.85 0.38
CA LYS A 79 -25.09 -9.21 0.77
C LYS A 79 -23.78 -9.57 0.06
N TYR A 80 -22.74 -9.94 0.82
CA TYR A 80 -21.44 -10.21 0.26
C TYR A 80 -20.97 -11.64 0.53
N MET A 81 -20.55 -12.30 -0.56
CA MET A 81 -19.90 -13.61 -0.55
C MET A 81 -18.84 -13.62 -1.65
N GLY A 82 -17.56 -13.62 -1.27
CA GLY A 82 -16.42 -13.62 -2.19
C GLY A 82 -15.66 -14.93 -2.17
N LYS A 83 -15.14 -15.32 -3.33
CA LYS A 83 -14.22 -16.45 -3.50
C LYS A 83 -13.05 -16.00 -4.38
N PHE A 84 -11.83 -16.13 -3.85
CA PHE A 84 -10.61 -15.76 -4.54
C PHE A 84 -9.66 -16.95 -4.56
N GLU A 85 -9.06 -17.20 -5.70
CA GLU A 85 -8.17 -18.33 -5.94
C GLU A 85 -6.83 -17.80 -6.44
N ASP A 86 -5.73 -18.19 -5.78
CA ASP A 86 -4.37 -17.82 -6.15
C ASP A 86 -3.53 -19.10 -6.36
N PHE A 87 -2.81 -19.15 -7.48
CA PHE A 87 -1.79 -20.17 -7.72
C PHE A 87 -0.41 -19.61 -7.45
N VAL A 88 0.36 -20.29 -6.61
CA VAL A 88 1.66 -19.80 -6.16
C VAL A 88 2.76 -20.85 -6.45
N GLN A 89 3.92 -20.36 -6.90
CA GLN A 89 5.15 -21.13 -7.01
C GLN A 89 6.20 -20.52 -6.10
N GLY A 90 6.92 -21.32 -5.35
CA GLY A 90 8.00 -20.90 -4.47
C GLY A 90 7.62 -20.88 -2.99
N SER A 91 6.95 -19.88 -2.46
CA SER A 91 6.46 -19.86 -1.09
C SER A 91 5.07 -19.22 -1.00
N ILE A 92 4.25 -19.75 -0.12
CA ILE A 92 2.92 -19.23 0.19
C ILE A 92 2.94 -18.67 1.60
N GLU A 93 2.60 -17.41 1.76
CA GLU A 93 2.33 -16.83 3.06
C GLU A 93 0.86 -16.99 3.40
N THR A 94 0.59 -17.61 4.52
CA THR A 94 -0.76 -17.94 4.97
C THR A 94 -0.98 -17.37 6.37
N SER A 95 -2.22 -17.26 6.80
CA SER A 95 -2.56 -16.83 8.16
C SER A 95 -2.01 -17.76 9.26
N PHE A 96 -1.59 -18.96 8.90
CA PHE A 96 -1.00 -19.96 9.82
C PHE A 96 0.51 -20.17 9.61
N GLY A 97 1.15 -19.32 8.80
CA GLY A 97 2.59 -19.30 8.61
C GLY A 97 3.04 -19.44 7.15
N LYS A 98 4.35 -19.37 6.95
CA LYS A 98 4.96 -19.48 5.63
C LYS A 98 5.09 -20.95 5.23
N ILE A 99 4.56 -21.30 4.07
CA ILE A 99 4.73 -22.60 3.44
C ILE A 99 5.72 -22.45 2.29
N SER A 100 6.92 -23.01 2.43
CA SER A 100 7.91 -23.04 1.37
C SER A 100 7.67 -24.25 0.46
N LEU A 101 7.56 -23.99 -0.83
CA LEU A 101 7.43 -25.01 -1.87
C LEU A 101 8.84 -25.32 -2.40
N GLY A 102 9.20 -26.59 -2.48
CA GLY A 102 10.47 -27.01 -3.08
C GLY A 102 10.56 -26.62 -4.57
N ALA A 103 11.74 -26.76 -5.17
CA ALA A 103 11.97 -26.42 -6.57
C ALA A 103 10.99 -27.17 -7.48
N GLY A 104 10.08 -26.44 -8.12
CA GLY A 104 9.03 -26.99 -8.98
C GLY A 104 7.73 -27.36 -8.26
N GLY A 105 7.60 -27.10 -6.96
CA GLY A 105 6.34 -27.26 -6.22
C GLY A 105 5.30 -26.23 -6.65
N LYS A 106 4.04 -26.64 -6.71
CA LYS A 106 2.89 -25.81 -7.00
C LYS A 106 2.02 -25.69 -5.77
N GLY A 107 1.52 -24.50 -5.50
CA GLY A 107 0.57 -24.23 -4.43
C GLY A 107 -0.70 -23.61 -4.96
N TYR A 108 -1.81 -23.95 -4.34
CA TYR A 108 -3.13 -23.40 -4.58
C TYR A 108 -3.66 -22.86 -3.27
N MET A 109 -4.09 -21.60 -3.28
CA MET A 109 -4.69 -20.94 -2.14
C MET A 109 -6.08 -20.45 -2.51
N GLU A 110 -7.05 -20.84 -1.72
CA GLU A 110 -8.44 -20.40 -1.88
C GLU A 110 -8.87 -19.60 -0.65
N ASN A 111 -9.29 -18.37 -0.86
CA ASN A 111 -9.88 -17.52 0.16
C ASN A 111 -11.38 -17.39 -0.08
N ARG A 112 -12.19 -17.83 0.88
CA ARG A 112 -13.64 -17.63 0.87
C ARG A 112 -14.06 -16.69 1.98
N THR A 113 -14.79 -15.64 1.61
CA THR A 113 -15.34 -14.66 2.56
C THR A 113 -16.85 -14.69 2.47
N SER A 114 -17.51 -14.88 3.59
CA SER A 114 -18.97 -14.80 3.70
C SER A 114 -19.33 -13.81 4.80
N PHE A 115 -19.52 -12.54 4.44
CA PHE A 115 -20.04 -11.52 5.36
C PHE A 115 -21.56 -11.55 5.48
N GLY A 116 -22.26 -12.24 4.56
CA GLY A 116 -23.72 -12.29 4.57
C GLY A 116 -24.36 -10.93 4.34
N ASN A 117 -25.46 -10.65 5.04
CA ASN A 117 -26.14 -9.36 4.94
C ASN A 117 -25.38 -8.32 5.75
N LEU A 118 -25.14 -7.18 5.14
CA LEU A 118 -24.43 -6.05 5.69
C LEU A 118 -25.37 -4.88 5.89
N ARG A 119 -25.13 -4.10 6.95
CA ARG A 119 -25.88 -2.89 7.27
C ARG A 119 -24.95 -1.69 7.26
N LYS A 120 -25.44 -0.60 6.69
CA LYS A 120 -24.82 0.71 6.75
C LYS A 120 -25.42 1.49 7.93
N GLN A 121 -24.56 2.10 8.73
CA GLN A 121 -24.92 3.09 9.74
C GLN A 121 -24.24 4.39 9.36
N GLU A 122 -25.01 5.45 9.20
CA GLU A 122 -24.49 6.78 8.85
C GLU A 122 -25.09 7.88 9.72
N ILE A 123 -24.35 8.98 9.88
CA ILE A 123 -24.81 10.13 10.63
C ILE A 123 -25.67 11.02 9.71
N ASP A 124 -26.81 11.48 10.19
CA ASP A 124 -27.54 12.56 9.52
C ASP A 124 -26.73 13.86 9.57
N LEU A 125 -26.03 14.14 8.46
CA LEU A 125 -25.17 15.30 8.33
C LEU A 125 -25.91 16.62 8.45
N GLN A 126 -27.17 16.67 7.99
CA GLN A 126 -27.98 17.90 8.07
C GLN A 126 -28.30 18.24 9.52
N GLN A 127 -28.62 17.23 10.32
CA GLN A 127 -28.87 17.42 11.75
C GLN A 127 -27.56 17.71 12.47
N LEU A 128 -26.48 17.00 12.15
CA LEU A 128 -25.17 17.23 12.74
C LEU A 128 -24.70 18.68 12.50
N MET A 129 -24.83 19.22 11.28
CA MET A 129 -24.46 20.61 10.97
C MET A 129 -25.25 21.64 11.78
N LYS A 130 -26.52 21.35 12.12
CA LYS A 130 -27.29 22.20 13.03
C LYS A 130 -26.79 22.13 14.46
N ASP A 131 -26.42 20.92 14.91
CA ASP A 131 -25.98 20.68 16.29
C ASP A 131 -24.59 21.25 16.59
N ILE A 132 -23.73 21.39 15.57
CA ILE A 132 -22.38 21.97 15.68
C ILE A 132 -22.33 23.48 15.36
N LYS A 133 -23.46 24.07 14.91
CA LYS A 133 -23.49 25.48 14.56
C LYS A 133 -23.01 26.32 15.74
N ASP A 134 -22.09 27.23 15.45
CA ASP A 134 -21.47 28.15 16.42
C ASP A 134 -20.61 27.48 17.52
N ARG A 135 -20.32 26.19 17.42
CA ARG A 135 -19.43 25.47 18.34
C ARG A 135 -17.99 25.53 17.86
N THR A 136 -17.06 25.48 18.81
CA THR A 136 -15.62 25.55 18.54
C THR A 136 -14.87 24.37 19.12
N ILE A 137 -13.78 24.00 18.49
CA ILE A 137 -12.84 22.99 18.94
C ILE A 137 -11.85 23.62 19.94
N ASN A 138 -11.59 22.93 21.03
CA ASN A 138 -10.59 23.33 22.04
C ASN A 138 -9.17 23.01 21.55
N LEU A 139 -8.55 23.96 20.86
CA LEU A 139 -7.20 23.82 20.32
C LEU A 139 -6.12 23.64 21.41
N ASN A 140 -6.42 23.97 22.66
CA ASN A 140 -5.50 23.80 23.79
C ASN A 140 -5.51 22.39 24.39
N SER A 141 -6.33 21.48 23.88
CA SER A 141 -6.30 20.09 24.33
C SER A 141 -4.98 19.44 23.95
N ARG A 142 -4.39 18.63 24.88
CA ARG A 142 -3.11 17.96 24.62
C ARG A 142 -3.12 17.07 23.37
N LEU A 143 -4.25 16.45 23.11
CA LEU A 143 -4.40 15.57 21.94
C LEU A 143 -4.35 16.38 20.64
N LEU A 144 -5.08 17.51 20.59
CA LEU A 144 -5.10 18.36 19.39
C LEU A 144 -3.77 19.07 19.18
N GLN A 145 -3.06 19.45 20.24
CA GLN A 145 -1.70 19.97 20.12
C GLN A 145 -0.77 18.97 19.43
N GLN A 146 -0.85 17.67 19.77
CA GLN A 146 -0.08 16.63 19.09
C GLN A 146 -0.44 16.49 17.61
N VAL A 147 -1.73 16.65 17.26
CA VAL A 147 -2.17 16.59 15.85
C VAL A 147 -1.71 17.83 15.09
N ILE A 148 -1.75 19.01 15.73
CA ILE A 148 -1.29 20.29 15.13
C ILE A 148 0.22 20.26 14.86
N GLU A 149 1.00 19.64 15.76
CA GLU A 149 2.45 19.47 15.58
C GLU A 149 2.78 18.60 14.35
N ARG A 150 1.88 17.69 14.00
CA ARG A 150 2.01 16.83 12.81
C ARG A 150 1.43 17.51 11.56
N LYS A 151 2.23 18.37 10.94
CA LYS A 151 1.82 19.23 9.80
C LYS A 151 1.21 18.48 8.61
N HIS A 152 1.49 17.16 8.50
CA HIS A 152 1.06 16.30 7.39
C HIS A 152 -0.18 15.46 7.72
N GLU A 153 -0.77 15.65 8.89
CA GLU A 153 -2.01 14.97 9.28
C GLU A 153 -3.23 15.93 9.20
N VAL A 154 -4.35 15.37 8.78
CA VAL A 154 -5.65 16.04 8.72
C VAL A 154 -6.59 15.36 9.69
N LEU A 155 -7.28 16.14 10.52
CA LEU A 155 -8.28 15.61 11.42
C LEU A 155 -9.56 15.30 10.64
N CYS A 156 -10.10 14.10 10.84
CA CYS A 156 -11.33 13.62 10.22
C CYS A 156 -12.30 13.10 11.29
N ILE A 157 -13.58 13.07 10.95
CA ILE A 157 -14.60 12.39 11.74
C ILE A 157 -15.12 11.14 11.00
N LEU A 158 -15.45 10.09 11.74
CA LEU A 158 -16.16 8.94 11.23
C LEU A 158 -17.64 9.29 10.97
N ARG A 159 -18.03 9.30 9.68
CA ARG A 159 -19.40 9.65 9.29
C ARG A 159 -20.29 8.40 9.11
N GLU A 160 -19.69 7.30 8.64
CA GLU A 160 -20.42 6.08 8.31
C GLU A 160 -19.60 4.84 8.56
N LYS A 161 -20.26 3.73 8.77
CA LYS A 161 -19.65 2.40 8.87
C LYS A 161 -20.54 1.30 8.31
N ILE A 162 -19.89 0.28 7.78
CA ILE A 162 -20.54 -0.95 7.31
C ILE A 162 -20.29 -2.05 8.34
N ILE A 163 -21.35 -2.65 8.84
CA ILE A 163 -21.29 -3.67 9.89
C ILE A 163 -21.92 -4.98 9.45
N THR A 164 -21.45 -6.07 10.02
CA THR A 164 -22.05 -7.40 9.88
C THR A 164 -23.35 -7.48 10.69
N THR A 165 -24.38 -8.11 10.15
CA THR A 165 -25.67 -8.29 10.86
C THR A 165 -25.78 -9.65 11.53
N GLN A 166 -24.93 -10.60 11.16
CA GLN A 166 -24.91 -11.97 11.64
C GLN A 166 -23.48 -12.47 11.81
N LYS A 167 -23.29 -13.64 12.42
CA LYS A 167 -22.01 -14.32 12.47
C LYS A 167 -21.51 -14.62 11.07
N CYS A 168 -20.29 -14.22 10.77
CA CYS A 168 -19.67 -14.31 9.46
C CYS A 168 -18.45 -15.23 9.50
N THR A 169 -18.03 -15.73 8.33
CA THR A 169 -16.87 -16.61 8.23
C THR A 169 -15.93 -16.17 7.12
N ILE A 170 -14.62 -16.21 7.40
CA ILE A 170 -13.56 -16.12 6.43
C ILE A 170 -12.79 -17.43 6.48
N THR A 171 -12.68 -18.11 5.33
CA THR A 171 -11.96 -19.39 5.22
C THR A 171 -10.78 -19.22 4.29
N GLU A 172 -9.62 -19.64 4.74
CA GLU A 172 -8.40 -19.74 3.94
C GLU A 172 -8.04 -21.22 3.81
N HIS A 173 -7.98 -21.70 2.58
CA HIS A 173 -7.68 -23.08 2.24
C HIS A 173 -6.44 -23.10 1.36
N VAL A 174 -5.45 -23.91 1.72
CA VAL A 174 -4.18 -24.04 1.01
C VAL A 174 -3.91 -25.49 0.69
N GLN A 175 -3.67 -25.75 -0.59
CA GLN A 175 -3.20 -27.04 -1.10
C GLN A 175 -1.81 -26.86 -1.69
N THR A 176 -0.88 -27.73 -1.33
CA THR A 176 0.45 -27.74 -1.92
C THR A 176 0.78 -29.12 -2.47
N GLU A 177 1.30 -29.12 -3.69
CA GLU A 177 1.80 -30.32 -4.36
C GLU A 177 3.33 -30.21 -4.45
N GLU A 178 4.03 -31.03 -3.66
CA GLU A 178 5.49 -31.12 -3.68
C GLU A 178 5.94 -32.38 -4.40
N LYS A 179 6.83 -32.24 -5.39
CA LYS A 179 7.63 -33.35 -5.88
C LYS A 179 8.75 -33.62 -4.88
N ILE A 180 8.78 -34.83 -4.30
CA ILE A 180 9.73 -35.18 -3.25
C ILE A 180 11.15 -35.10 -3.80
N SER A 181 11.92 -34.13 -3.37
CA SER A 181 13.37 -34.16 -3.31
C SER A 181 13.82 -33.46 -2.02
N GLY A 182 13.88 -34.28 -0.98
CA GLY A 182 14.71 -34.12 0.20
C GLY A 182 14.49 -32.95 1.15
N VAL A 183 14.10 -33.34 2.38
CA VAL A 183 14.30 -32.68 3.68
C VAL A 183 13.24 -31.72 4.20
N MET A 184 12.65 -32.20 5.31
CA MET A 184 11.57 -31.61 6.10
C MET A 184 12.04 -30.63 7.17
N GLY A 185 11.23 -29.59 7.38
CA GLY A 185 11.12 -28.91 8.66
C GLY A 185 9.67 -28.46 8.86
N CYS A 186 8.90 -29.21 9.64
CA CYS A 186 7.52 -28.88 9.96
C CYS A 186 7.35 -28.54 11.45
N SER A 187 6.78 -27.37 11.73
CA SER A 187 6.19 -27.02 13.02
C SER A 187 4.76 -27.53 13.09
N LYS A 188 4.40 -28.14 14.22
CA LYS A 188 3.16 -28.89 14.43
C LYS A 188 1.91 -28.01 14.46
N LYS A 189 0.98 -28.19 13.48
CA LYS A 189 -0.48 -28.06 13.70
C LYS A 189 -1.23 -28.73 12.55
N ILE A 190 -2.09 -29.68 12.90
CA ILE A 190 -3.07 -30.47 12.13
C ILE A 190 -2.94 -30.40 10.60
N ILE A 191 -2.08 -31.25 10.05
CA ILE A 191 -1.93 -31.46 8.60
C ILE A 191 -2.45 -32.86 8.32
N LYS A 192 -3.48 -32.97 7.47
CA LYS A 192 -3.86 -34.25 6.86
C LYS A 192 -2.93 -34.48 5.66
N VAL A 193 -2.11 -35.49 5.73
CA VAL A 193 -1.22 -35.90 4.64
C VAL A 193 -1.85 -37.06 3.90
N SER A 194 -2.13 -36.92 2.61
CA SER A 194 -2.45 -38.01 1.72
C SER A 194 -1.29 -38.26 0.76
N VAL A 195 -0.77 -39.48 0.74
CA VAL A 195 0.30 -39.89 -0.18
C VAL A 195 -0.35 -40.61 -1.34
N SER A 196 -0.11 -40.17 -2.58
CA SER A 196 -0.50 -40.84 -3.78
C SER A 196 0.69 -41.64 -4.33
N GLU A 197 0.42 -42.74 -5.04
CA GLU A 197 1.41 -43.70 -5.56
C GLU A 197 2.44 -43.08 -6.55
N ASN A 198 2.31 -41.82 -6.94
CA ASN A 198 3.19 -41.09 -7.87
C ASN A 198 4.17 -40.14 -7.17
N ALA A 199 4.59 -40.42 -5.94
CA ALA A 199 5.64 -39.69 -5.22
C ALA A 199 5.40 -38.15 -5.10
N SER A 200 4.17 -37.68 -5.18
CA SER A 200 3.79 -36.31 -4.84
C SER A 200 3.12 -36.28 -3.46
N MET A 201 3.62 -35.44 -2.55
CA MET A 201 3.01 -35.23 -1.25
C MET A 201 2.06 -34.05 -1.36
N MET A 202 0.76 -34.26 -1.22
CA MET A 202 -0.23 -33.21 -1.11
C MET A 202 -0.42 -32.84 0.36
N LYS A 203 -0.21 -31.59 0.68
CA LYS A 203 -0.54 -31.01 1.99
C LYS A 203 -1.76 -30.14 1.84
N ASP A 204 -2.72 -30.32 2.71
CA ASP A 204 -3.99 -29.61 2.72
C ASP A 204 -4.18 -28.98 4.10
N ALA A 205 -4.37 -27.65 4.14
CA ALA A 205 -4.56 -26.91 5.37
C ALA A 205 -5.70 -25.88 5.20
N SER A 206 -6.55 -25.77 6.19
CA SER A 206 -7.66 -24.82 6.18
C SER A 206 -7.79 -24.15 7.55
N VAL A 207 -7.96 -22.82 7.52
CA VAL A 207 -8.24 -22.01 8.72
C VAL A 207 -9.57 -21.27 8.50
N ILE A 208 -10.40 -21.28 9.52
CA ILE A 208 -11.67 -20.59 9.55
C ILE A 208 -11.63 -19.54 10.65
N LEU A 209 -11.84 -18.27 10.26
CA LEU A 209 -12.02 -17.16 11.17
C LEU A 209 -13.51 -16.85 11.26
N GLU A 210 -14.08 -16.95 12.46
CA GLU A 210 -15.45 -16.57 12.73
C GLU A 210 -15.50 -15.15 13.31
N ILE A 211 -16.37 -14.32 12.74
CA ILE A 211 -16.53 -12.90 13.08
C ILE A 211 -17.91 -12.71 13.69
N PRO A 212 -18.03 -12.05 14.87
CA PRO A 212 -19.31 -11.80 15.49
C PRO A 212 -20.16 -10.81 14.70
N PRO A 213 -21.47 -10.74 14.96
CA PRO A 213 -22.33 -9.68 14.42
C PRO A 213 -21.91 -8.31 14.99
N ALA A 214 -22.35 -7.25 14.35
CA ALA A 214 -22.01 -5.84 14.64
C ALA A 214 -20.51 -5.47 14.49
N THR A 215 -19.73 -6.34 13.85
CA THR A 215 -18.32 -6.03 13.52
C THR A 215 -18.26 -5.07 12.35
N ALA A 216 -17.54 -3.95 12.51
CA ALA A 216 -17.29 -3.02 11.40
C ALA A 216 -16.24 -3.61 10.45
N ILE A 217 -16.55 -3.60 9.14
CA ILE A 217 -15.68 -4.11 8.08
C ILE A 217 -15.17 -3.01 7.15
N ALA A 218 -15.90 -1.88 7.08
CA ALA A 218 -15.49 -0.68 6.36
C ALA A 218 -16.08 0.55 7.03
N TYR A 219 -15.50 1.71 6.76
CA TYR A 219 -15.96 2.98 7.28
C TYR A 219 -15.68 4.12 6.30
N GLY A 220 -16.41 5.24 6.46
CA GLY A 220 -16.19 6.47 5.71
C GLY A 220 -15.92 7.62 6.66
N VAL A 221 -15.10 8.58 6.22
CA VAL A 221 -14.71 9.76 6.99
C VAL A 221 -15.04 11.06 6.28
N ILE A 222 -15.11 12.15 7.04
CA ILE A 222 -15.16 13.52 6.51
C ILE A 222 -14.00 14.30 7.13
N GLU A 223 -13.24 15.02 6.31
CA GLU A 223 -12.17 15.88 6.75
C GLU A 223 -12.72 17.15 7.42
N LEU A 224 -11.99 17.66 8.40
CA LEU A 224 -12.27 18.90 9.09
C LEU A 224 -11.29 19.99 8.66
N PHE A 225 -11.80 21.15 8.28
CA PHE A 225 -11.01 22.37 8.19
C PHE A 225 -11.18 23.17 9.48
N ILE A 226 -10.09 23.49 10.17
CA ILE A 226 -10.08 24.08 11.51
C ILE A 226 -9.35 25.43 11.46
N LYS A 227 -10.06 26.50 11.84
CA LYS A 227 -9.52 27.86 11.89
C LYS A 227 -8.75 28.12 13.19
N HIS A 228 -7.87 29.11 13.19
CA HIS A 228 -7.15 29.56 14.41
C HIS A 228 -8.07 29.92 15.58
N SER A 229 -9.30 30.32 15.28
CA SER A 229 -10.32 30.61 16.30
C SER A 229 -10.92 29.35 16.94
N GLY A 230 -10.60 28.19 16.47
CA GLY A 230 -11.24 26.91 16.85
C GLY A 230 -12.55 26.64 16.10
N GLN A 231 -13.03 27.57 15.27
CA GLN A 231 -14.14 27.28 14.36
C GLN A 231 -13.73 26.22 13.36
N PHE A 232 -14.65 25.32 13.01
CA PHE A 232 -14.37 24.24 12.09
C PHE A 232 -15.52 24.05 11.10
N GLU A 233 -15.18 23.49 9.94
CA GLU A 233 -16.10 23.20 8.86
C GLU A 233 -15.84 21.77 8.34
N PHE A 234 -16.89 21.10 7.85
CA PHE A 234 -16.76 19.81 7.17
C PHE A 234 -16.40 20.05 5.71
N CYS A 235 -15.37 19.37 5.22
CA CYS A 235 -14.99 19.35 3.81
C CYS A 235 -15.91 18.35 3.08
N LEU A 236 -16.99 18.84 2.50
CA LEU A 236 -18.00 18.02 1.82
C LEU A 236 -17.82 17.95 0.30
N LEU A 237 -16.99 18.80 -0.25
CA LEU A 237 -16.68 18.85 -1.66
C LEU A 237 -15.29 18.29 -1.91
N ASP A 238 -15.10 17.57 -3.00
CA ASP A 238 -13.81 16.94 -3.36
C ASP A 238 -12.67 17.94 -3.54
N GLU A 239 -13.00 19.21 -3.79
CA GLU A 239 -12.05 20.31 -3.95
C GLU A 239 -11.59 20.91 -2.60
N GLN A 240 -12.34 20.67 -1.51
CA GLN A 240 -12.00 21.20 -0.19
C GLN A 240 -11.03 20.24 0.52
N GLN A 241 -9.90 20.77 0.94
CA GLN A 241 -8.93 20.04 1.76
C GLN A 241 -9.09 20.40 3.22
N GLY A 242 -9.10 19.40 4.07
CA GLY A 242 -9.08 19.56 5.52
C GLY A 242 -7.69 19.98 6.04
N GLY A 243 -7.65 20.29 7.30
CA GLY A 243 -6.44 20.65 8.03
C GLY A 243 -6.62 21.89 8.90
N PHE A 244 -5.53 22.34 9.50
CA PHE A 244 -5.52 23.57 10.28
C PHE A 244 -5.21 24.76 9.36
N GLU A 245 -5.89 25.89 9.63
CA GLU A 245 -5.61 27.16 8.95
C GLU A 245 -4.14 27.52 9.13
N LYS A 246 -3.46 27.87 8.02
CA LYS A 246 -2.04 28.27 8.07
C LYS A 246 -1.92 29.75 8.34
N GLU A 247 -0.95 30.14 9.18
CA GLU A 247 -0.55 31.55 9.27
C GLU A 247 0.02 31.96 7.91
N SER A 248 -0.57 32.98 7.31
CA SER A 248 -0.05 33.64 6.11
C SER A 248 1.22 34.42 6.46
N ILE A 249 2.33 33.74 6.65
CA ILE A 249 3.64 34.37 6.74
C ILE A 249 4.14 34.54 5.30
N GLU A 250 3.90 35.74 4.77
CA GLU A 250 4.60 36.19 3.56
C GLU A 250 6.11 36.09 3.81
N GLY A 251 6.78 35.12 3.20
CA GLY A 251 8.22 35.13 3.01
C GLY A 251 9.09 34.10 3.75
N SER A 252 8.57 33.10 4.45
CA SER A 252 9.42 31.99 4.92
C SER A 252 9.23 30.73 4.06
N ALA A 253 10.14 30.52 3.13
CA ALA A 253 10.33 29.20 2.55
C ALA A 253 10.73 28.25 3.69
N ASP A 254 9.89 27.25 3.95
CA ASP A 254 10.17 26.20 4.92
C ASP A 254 11.51 25.53 4.52
N PRO A 255 12.57 25.56 5.35
CA PRO A 255 13.88 25.03 4.95
C PRO A 255 13.86 23.55 4.59
N HIS A 256 12.83 22.81 5.07
CA HIS A 256 12.63 21.39 4.76
C HIS A 256 11.79 21.14 3.49
N SER A 257 11.11 22.14 2.94
CA SER A 257 10.36 22.01 1.67
C SER A 257 11.25 21.95 0.43
N GLY A 258 12.56 22.19 0.58
CA GLY A 258 13.53 22.20 -0.52
C GLY A 258 13.95 20.81 -1.01
N LEU A 259 13.88 19.81 -0.14
CA LEU A 259 14.44 18.48 -0.37
C LEU A 259 13.82 17.72 -1.53
N PHE A 260 12.58 18.03 -1.85
CA PHE A 260 11.79 17.19 -2.74
C PHE A 260 11.02 17.97 -3.82
N ARG A 261 11.44 19.18 -4.14
CA ARG A 261 10.72 20.11 -5.03
C ARG A 261 10.57 19.66 -6.49
N ASP A 262 11.35 18.70 -6.97
CA ASP A 262 11.46 18.39 -8.41
C ASP A 262 10.84 17.05 -8.86
N ALA A 263 10.16 16.31 -7.99
CA ALA A 263 9.51 15.08 -8.43
C ALA A 263 8.16 15.41 -9.06
N ALA A 264 8.04 15.19 -10.37
CA ALA A 264 6.86 15.48 -11.18
C ALA A 264 5.55 14.78 -10.75
N PHE A 265 5.60 13.93 -9.73
CA PHE A 265 4.47 13.15 -9.21
C PHE A 265 4.18 13.41 -7.73
N ARG A 266 4.75 14.47 -7.16
CA ARG A 266 4.40 14.89 -5.81
C ARG A 266 3.06 15.58 -5.78
N TYR A 267 2.32 15.36 -4.69
CA TYR A 267 1.33 16.32 -4.25
C TYR A 267 2.10 17.56 -3.77
N PRO A 268 1.95 18.73 -4.41
CA PRO A 268 2.47 19.96 -3.83
C PRO A 268 1.74 20.15 -2.50
N PRO A 269 2.43 20.52 -1.40
CA PRO A 269 1.79 20.72 -0.10
C PRO A 269 0.70 21.81 -0.13
N ASP A 270 0.64 22.63 -1.16
CA ASP A 270 -0.23 23.81 -1.23
C ASP A 270 -0.84 24.11 -2.61
N ALA A 271 -0.79 23.20 -3.58
CA ALA A 271 -1.36 23.49 -4.90
C ALA A 271 -2.87 23.32 -4.90
N VAL A 272 -3.53 24.46 -4.84
CA VAL A 272 -4.95 24.68 -5.14
C VAL A 272 -5.22 24.59 -6.64
N ASP A 273 -4.56 23.73 -7.38
CA ASP A 273 -4.83 23.58 -8.80
C ASP A 273 -5.11 22.14 -9.19
N ASN A 274 -6.41 21.80 -9.14
CA ASN A 274 -6.98 20.59 -9.72
C ASN A 274 -6.62 20.36 -11.21
N GLU A 275 -6.22 21.39 -11.93
CA GLU A 275 -5.85 21.28 -13.36
C GLU A 275 -4.55 20.49 -13.57
N MET A 276 -3.58 20.56 -12.67
CA MET A 276 -2.33 19.81 -12.78
C MET A 276 -2.52 18.32 -12.52
N TYR A 277 -3.53 17.96 -11.70
CA TYR A 277 -3.94 16.57 -11.44
C TYR A 277 -4.87 15.99 -12.50
N SER A 278 -5.67 16.81 -13.13
CA SER A 278 -6.39 16.45 -14.34
C SER A 278 -5.42 15.97 -15.44
N GLY A 279 -4.24 16.61 -15.55
CA GLY A 279 -3.16 16.18 -16.44
C GLY A 279 -2.54 14.83 -16.06
N ALA A 280 -2.27 14.61 -14.75
CA ALA A 280 -1.73 13.33 -14.27
C ALA A 280 -2.72 12.16 -14.41
N LYS A 281 -4.02 12.43 -14.28
CA LYS A 281 -5.08 11.45 -14.55
C LYS A 281 -5.12 10.96 -16.00
N ASN A 282 -4.49 11.65 -16.93
CA ASN A 282 -4.47 11.32 -18.37
C ASN A 282 -3.11 10.81 -18.86
N LEU A 283 -2.12 10.55 -17.95
CA LEU A 283 -0.76 10.16 -18.33
C LEU A 283 -0.71 8.87 -19.14
N ILE A 284 -1.59 7.89 -18.86
CA ILE A 284 -1.64 6.64 -19.61
C ILE A 284 -3.08 6.39 -20.02
N PRO A 285 -3.43 6.56 -21.32
CA PRO A 285 -4.75 6.21 -21.83
C PRO A 285 -5.09 4.74 -21.55
N SER A 286 -6.36 4.43 -21.29
CA SER A 286 -6.84 3.05 -21.35
C SER A 286 -6.56 2.54 -22.77
N ASP A 287 -6.04 1.34 -22.90
CA ASP A 287 -5.61 0.70 -24.16
C ASP A 287 -4.28 1.23 -24.76
N ALA A 288 -3.50 2.01 -23.95
CA ALA A 288 -2.18 2.46 -24.42
C ALA A 288 -1.21 1.29 -24.60
N SER A 289 -0.41 1.35 -25.62
CA SER A 289 0.69 0.43 -25.81
C SER A 289 1.83 0.70 -24.81
N LEU A 290 2.66 -0.30 -24.56
CA LEU A 290 3.79 -0.18 -23.63
C LEU A 290 4.76 0.96 -24.03
N SER A 291 4.84 1.30 -25.32
CA SER A 291 5.70 2.38 -25.81
C SER A 291 5.31 3.77 -25.32
N VAL A 292 4.03 4.00 -24.95
CA VAL A 292 3.55 5.27 -24.39
C VAL A 292 4.16 5.53 -23.03
N LEU A 293 4.42 4.48 -22.23
CA LEU A 293 5.08 4.58 -20.94
C LEU A 293 6.53 5.09 -21.02
N LYS A 294 7.17 4.97 -22.18
CA LYS A 294 8.59 5.33 -22.35
C LYS A 294 8.90 6.77 -21.99
N GLN A 295 8.01 7.71 -22.37
CA GLN A 295 8.18 9.12 -22.06
C GLN A 295 8.06 9.38 -20.55
N ASP A 296 7.04 8.79 -19.93
CA ASP A 296 6.76 8.96 -18.51
C ASP A 296 7.80 8.28 -17.61
N LEU A 297 8.50 7.26 -18.12
CA LEU A 297 9.52 6.52 -17.38
C LEU A 297 10.95 7.09 -17.54
N SER A 298 11.15 8.07 -18.41
CA SER A 298 12.48 8.64 -18.68
C SER A 298 13.13 9.26 -17.42
N TRP A 299 12.32 9.81 -16.53
CA TRP A 299 12.74 10.41 -15.27
C TRP A 299 13.24 9.39 -14.22
N LEU A 300 12.78 8.12 -14.26
CA LEU A 300 13.16 7.08 -13.30
C LEU A 300 14.69 6.87 -13.24
N LYS A 301 15.37 6.97 -14.37
CA LYS A 301 16.83 6.85 -14.41
C LYS A 301 17.53 7.90 -13.54
N THR A 302 16.97 9.10 -13.49
CA THR A 302 17.50 10.20 -12.66
C THR A 302 17.19 9.97 -11.19
N GLN A 303 15.95 9.54 -10.88
CA GLN A 303 15.52 9.30 -9.50
C GLN A 303 16.32 8.17 -8.82
N PHE A 304 16.69 7.13 -9.55
CA PHE A 304 17.44 6.00 -9.02
C PHE A 304 18.96 6.08 -9.24
N GLN A 305 19.49 7.22 -9.73
CA GLN A 305 20.95 7.45 -9.79
C GLN A 305 21.66 7.29 -8.44
N PRO A 306 21.07 7.69 -7.29
CA PRO A 306 21.69 7.45 -5.99
C PRO A 306 22.03 5.98 -5.74
N PHE A 307 21.16 5.05 -6.15
CA PHE A 307 21.42 3.61 -6.02
C PHE A 307 22.59 3.14 -6.87
N VAL A 308 22.65 3.62 -8.12
CA VAL A 308 23.73 3.26 -9.05
C VAL A 308 25.11 3.76 -8.57
N LYS A 309 25.13 4.86 -7.82
CA LYS A 309 26.36 5.46 -7.28
C LYS A 309 26.86 4.80 -5.99
N LEU A 310 26.06 3.95 -5.38
CA LEU A 310 26.48 3.23 -4.17
C LEU A 310 27.63 2.26 -4.47
N PRO A 311 28.52 1.99 -3.50
CA PRO A 311 29.46 0.88 -3.57
C PRO A 311 28.72 -0.45 -3.79
N GLU A 312 29.31 -1.36 -4.58
CA GLU A 312 28.69 -2.65 -4.93
C GLU A 312 28.21 -3.47 -3.70
N ASP A 313 28.99 -3.43 -2.63
CA ASP A 313 28.64 -4.14 -1.39
C ASP A 313 27.35 -3.58 -0.77
N LYS A 314 27.17 -2.25 -0.75
CA LYS A 314 25.96 -1.60 -0.26
C LYS A 314 24.78 -1.83 -1.20
N GLN A 315 25.00 -1.76 -2.53
CA GLN A 315 23.96 -2.08 -3.51
C GLN A 315 23.43 -3.50 -3.29
N ARG A 316 24.35 -4.46 -3.18
CA ARG A 316 24.02 -5.88 -2.98
C ARG A 316 23.30 -6.12 -1.65
N ALA A 317 23.74 -5.45 -0.59
CA ALA A 317 23.10 -5.53 0.72
C ALA A 317 21.66 -4.98 0.66
N LEU A 318 21.45 -3.77 0.11
CA LEU A 318 20.12 -3.18 -0.06
C LEU A 318 19.21 -4.04 -0.94
N TYR A 319 19.72 -4.53 -2.07
CA TYR A 319 18.97 -5.44 -2.95
C TYR A 319 18.49 -6.68 -2.19
N LYS A 320 19.40 -7.33 -1.46
CA LYS A 320 19.11 -8.53 -0.69
C LYS A 320 18.06 -8.27 0.37
N THR A 321 18.23 -7.21 1.19
CA THR A 321 17.30 -6.85 2.25
C THR A 321 15.91 -6.52 1.70
N LEU A 322 15.82 -5.73 0.61
CA LEU A 322 14.54 -5.46 -0.05
C LEU A 322 13.89 -6.74 -0.56
N CYS A 323 14.68 -7.62 -1.19
CA CYS A 323 14.15 -8.91 -1.62
C CYS A 323 13.62 -9.77 -0.46
N GLU A 324 14.23 -9.73 0.71
CA GLU A 324 13.74 -10.41 1.91
C GLU A 324 12.45 -9.77 2.43
N LEU A 325 12.36 -8.43 2.45
CA LEU A 325 11.18 -7.69 2.85
C LEU A 325 9.95 -7.96 1.96
N LEU A 326 10.15 -8.25 0.65
CA LEU A 326 9.03 -8.64 -0.24
C LEU A 326 8.28 -9.91 0.22
N LEU A 327 8.82 -10.67 1.16
CA LEU A 327 8.16 -11.84 1.72
C LEU A 327 7.17 -11.50 2.84
N HIS A 328 7.16 -10.24 3.30
CA HIS A 328 6.41 -9.77 4.46
C HIS A 328 5.70 -8.44 4.15
N GLU A 329 4.44 -8.51 3.72
CA GLU A 329 3.63 -7.31 3.40
C GLU A 329 3.62 -6.30 4.55
N GLU A 330 3.49 -6.78 5.80
CA GLU A 330 3.49 -5.93 7.00
C GLU A 330 4.79 -5.14 7.16
N MET A 331 5.94 -5.75 6.81
CA MET A 331 7.24 -5.10 6.88
C MET A 331 7.43 -4.04 5.81
N VAL A 332 6.91 -4.29 4.60
CA VAL A 332 6.93 -3.30 3.51
C VAL A 332 6.11 -2.08 3.90
N THR A 333 4.92 -2.29 4.47
CA THR A 333 4.05 -1.21 4.95
C THR A 333 4.72 -0.43 6.09
N ALA A 334 5.28 -1.13 7.07
CA ALA A 334 5.99 -0.48 8.19
C ALA A 334 7.22 0.32 7.72
N LEU A 335 7.97 -0.20 6.75
CA LEU A 335 9.11 0.51 6.18
C LEU A 335 8.64 1.77 5.40
N GLU A 336 7.54 1.67 4.66
CA GLU A 336 6.96 2.85 4.01
C GLU A 336 6.55 3.90 5.04
N ASP A 337 5.89 3.52 6.15
CA ASP A 337 5.49 4.45 7.21
C ASP A 337 6.68 5.18 7.83
N VAL A 338 7.74 4.43 8.12
CA VAL A 338 8.99 4.98 8.67
C VAL A 338 9.66 5.94 7.70
N LEU A 339 9.74 5.59 6.41
CA LEU A 339 10.31 6.46 5.39
C LEU A 339 9.45 7.70 5.14
N ASP A 340 8.13 7.56 5.17
CA ASP A 340 7.21 8.70 5.12
C ASP A 340 7.47 9.68 6.28
N ASP A 341 7.59 9.17 7.53
CA ASP A 341 7.85 9.99 8.71
C ASP A 341 9.20 10.71 8.59
N ILE A 342 10.25 9.98 8.23
CA ILE A 342 11.58 10.58 8.05
C ILE A 342 11.55 11.67 6.96
N CYS A 343 10.91 11.40 5.82
CA CYS A 343 10.82 12.35 4.70
C CYS A 343 9.96 13.57 4.99
N THR A 344 9.02 13.49 5.94
CA THR A 344 8.20 14.61 6.39
C THR A 344 8.78 15.35 7.59
N GLY A 345 9.88 14.84 8.18
CA GLY A 345 10.51 15.39 9.38
C GLY A 345 9.79 14.98 10.68
N ASP A 346 8.89 14.01 10.58
CA ASP A 346 8.20 13.43 11.73
C ASP A 346 9.07 12.32 12.38
N LYS A 347 8.78 11.99 13.64
CA LYS A 347 9.46 10.88 14.33
C LYS A 347 8.77 9.56 14.01
N PRO A 348 9.49 8.55 13.48
CA PRO A 348 8.91 7.25 13.20
C PRO A 348 8.46 6.53 14.49
N ASP A 349 7.28 5.91 14.47
CA ASP A 349 6.76 5.10 15.57
C ASP A 349 6.89 3.59 15.27
N LEU A 350 7.79 2.92 15.99
CA LEU A 350 8.05 1.48 15.82
C LEU A 350 7.38 0.61 16.88
N LYS A 351 6.50 1.16 17.73
CA LYS A 351 5.93 0.45 18.91
C LYS A 351 5.06 -0.75 18.54
N GLU A 352 4.46 -0.75 17.37
CA GLU A 352 3.59 -1.85 16.91
C GLU A 352 4.39 -3.05 16.37
N LEU A 353 5.69 -2.90 16.17
CA LEU A 353 6.57 -3.93 15.63
C LEU A 353 7.23 -4.73 16.76
N ASN A 354 7.45 -6.02 16.53
CA ASN A 354 8.25 -6.85 17.43
C ASN A 354 9.75 -6.52 17.29
N LEU A 355 10.57 -6.95 18.25
CA LEU A 355 12.00 -6.63 18.30
C LEU A 355 12.79 -7.04 17.05
N THR A 356 12.45 -8.17 16.45
CA THR A 356 13.12 -8.63 15.22
C THR A 356 12.78 -7.72 14.05
N GLN A 357 11.51 -7.38 13.90
CA GLN A 357 11.05 -6.46 12.86
C GLN A 357 11.66 -5.07 13.02
N GLN A 358 11.76 -4.57 14.24
CA GLN A 358 12.44 -3.30 14.52
C GLN A 358 13.90 -3.36 14.07
N GLN A 359 14.62 -4.46 14.36
CA GLN A 359 16.01 -4.61 13.97
C GLN A 359 16.17 -4.65 12.46
N ASP A 360 15.33 -5.40 11.74
CA ASP A 360 15.36 -5.47 10.26
C ASP A 360 15.17 -4.08 9.61
N LEU A 361 14.29 -3.24 10.19
CA LEU A 361 14.10 -1.86 9.73
C LEU A 361 15.32 -0.97 10.05
N VAL A 362 15.87 -1.11 11.24
CA VAL A 362 17.09 -0.36 11.64
C VAL A 362 18.24 -0.70 10.71
N ASP A 363 18.47 -1.99 10.45
CA ASP A 363 19.52 -2.46 9.56
C ASP A 363 19.35 -1.90 8.14
N PHE A 364 18.11 -1.83 7.64
CA PHE A 364 17.81 -1.22 6.34
C PHE A 364 18.10 0.29 6.35
N LEU A 365 17.70 1.02 7.38
CA LEU A 365 17.94 2.46 7.51
C LEU A 365 19.42 2.79 7.64
N GLU A 366 20.21 1.96 8.35
CA GLU A 366 21.67 2.10 8.44
C GLU A 366 22.33 1.95 7.07
N LEU A 367 21.85 1.06 6.21
CA LEU A 367 22.34 0.95 4.82
C LEU A 367 22.07 2.21 4.01
N LEU A 368 20.99 2.96 4.32
CA LEU A 368 20.69 4.26 3.72
C LEU A 368 21.48 5.42 4.34
N GLY A 369 22.29 5.16 5.38
CA GLY A 369 23.04 6.20 6.09
C GLY A 369 22.25 6.88 7.22
N CYS A 370 21.10 6.33 7.59
CA CYS A 370 20.29 6.82 8.69
C CYS A 370 20.69 6.11 9.98
N SER A 371 21.35 6.79 10.92
CA SER A 371 21.61 6.23 12.25
C SER A 371 20.46 6.57 13.20
N LEU A 372 19.79 5.55 13.68
CA LEU A 372 18.81 5.65 14.76
C LEU A 372 19.56 5.45 16.08
N GLN A 373 19.74 6.52 16.86
CA GLN A 373 20.29 6.38 18.21
C GLN A 373 19.28 5.66 19.14
N SER A 374 19.79 4.92 20.11
CA SER A 374 19.08 4.01 20.99
C SER A 374 17.96 4.64 21.86
N GLU A 375 17.71 5.91 21.79
CA GLU A 375 16.62 6.64 22.45
C GLU A 375 15.67 7.36 21.47
N PHE A 376 15.57 6.99 20.21
CA PHE A 376 14.62 7.50 19.20
C PHE A 376 14.29 9.02 19.27
N THR A 377 15.21 9.83 19.84
CA THR A 377 14.89 11.20 20.23
C THR A 377 15.45 12.27 19.31
N GLU A 378 16.49 11.99 18.52
CA GLU A 378 17.00 12.96 17.54
C GLU A 378 17.63 12.24 16.33
N LEU A 379 17.11 12.53 15.15
CA LEU A 379 17.79 12.23 13.89
C LEU A 379 18.96 13.19 13.74
N GLU A 380 20.21 12.68 13.76
CA GLU A 380 21.37 13.51 13.44
C GLU A 380 21.25 14.08 12.03
N LYS A 381 21.73 15.31 11.84
CA LYS A 381 21.68 16.04 10.57
C LYS A 381 22.26 15.21 9.43
N TYR A 382 21.40 14.89 8.45
CA TYR A 382 21.79 14.20 7.23
C TYR A 382 22.80 15.00 6.39
N GLN A 383 23.66 14.26 5.67
CA GLN A 383 24.44 14.86 4.60
C GLN A 383 23.62 14.89 3.30
N PRO A 384 23.81 15.87 2.39
CA PRO A 384 23.04 16.00 1.15
C PRO A 384 23.02 14.74 0.25
N GLN A 385 24.03 13.87 0.36
CA GLN A 385 24.08 12.61 -0.38
C GLN A 385 23.13 11.56 0.18
N ASP A 386 22.86 11.58 1.47
CA ASP A 386 21.98 10.65 2.15
C ASP A 386 20.51 10.98 1.84
N GLU A 387 20.19 12.25 1.63
CA GLU A 387 18.83 12.71 1.29
C GLU A 387 18.35 12.19 -0.07
N ALA A 388 19.22 12.23 -1.09
CA ALA A 388 18.88 11.70 -2.40
C ALA A 388 18.71 10.18 -2.39
N LEU A 389 19.52 9.48 -1.58
CA LEU A 389 19.43 8.05 -1.39
C LEU A 389 18.14 7.67 -0.65
N LEU A 390 17.81 8.42 0.41
CA LEU A 390 16.58 8.27 1.16
C LEU A 390 15.35 8.48 0.28
N SER A 391 15.36 9.53 -0.56
CA SER A 391 14.29 9.81 -1.52
C SER A 391 14.11 8.67 -2.54
N ALA A 392 15.21 8.12 -3.06
CA ALA A 392 15.15 6.98 -3.98
C ALA A 392 14.61 5.73 -3.30
N ALA A 393 14.99 5.48 -2.05
CA ALA A 393 14.48 4.36 -1.25
C ALA A 393 12.97 4.53 -0.94
N HIS A 394 12.56 5.73 -0.55
CA HIS A 394 11.16 6.05 -0.30
C HIS A 394 10.29 5.86 -1.55
N LEU A 395 10.75 6.37 -2.71
CA LEU A 395 10.08 6.18 -3.99
C LEU A 395 9.88 4.69 -4.32
N LEU A 396 10.95 3.88 -4.14
CA LEU A 396 10.92 2.45 -4.40
C LEU A 396 9.97 1.72 -3.45
N VAL A 397 10.11 1.96 -2.14
CA VAL A 397 9.30 1.27 -1.12
C VAL A 397 7.83 1.61 -1.23
N SER A 398 7.50 2.88 -1.50
CA SER A 398 6.13 3.33 -1.75
C SER A 398 5.50 2.61 -2.97
N ALA A 399 6.26 2.43 -4.06
CA ALA A 399 5.78 1.69 -5.21
C ALA A 399 5.59 0.20 -4.89
N ILE A 400 6.50 -0.40 -4.12
CA ILE A 400 6.40 -1.79 -3.68
C ILE A 400 5.16 -1.99 -2.79
N SER A 401 4.89 -1.07 -1.88
CA SER A 401 3.73 -1.13 -0.98
C SER A 401 2.40 -1.13 -1.73
N GLU A 402 2.29 -0.35 -2.81
CA GLU A 402 1.10 -0.38 -3.66
C GLU A 402 0.93 -1.68 -4.45
N LEU A 403 2.00 -2.44 -4.64
CA LEU A 403 2.00 -3.77 -5.26
C LEU A 403 1.78 -4.90 -4.24
N SER A 404 1.24 -4.62 -3.06
CA SER A 404 1.12 -5.54 -1.93
C SER A 404 0.53 -6.91 -2.30
N ASP A 405 -0.48 -6.95 -3.15
CA ASP A 405 -1.12 -8.20 -3.60
C ASP A 405 -0.20 -9.08 -4.49
N THR A 406 0.95 -8.55 -4.95
CA THR A 406 1.83 -9.19 -5.94
C THR A 406 3.30 -9.24 -5.55
N LEU A 407 3.61 -8.96 -4.28
CA LEU A 407 4.98 -8.97 -3.76
C LEU A 407 5.71 -10.30 -4.05
N VAL A 408 5.00 -11.41 -3.93
CA VAL A 408 5.54 -12.74 -4.21
C VAL A 408 5.95 -12.89 -5.69
N LEU A 409 5.15 -12.34 -6.61
CA LEU A 409 5.46 -12.36 -8.05
C LEU A 409 6.65 -11.44 -8.36
N LEU A 410 6.70 -10.26 -7.75
CA LEU A 410 7.84 -9.34 -7.88
C LEU A 410 9.11 -10.01 -7.35
N ARG A 411 9.05 -10.65 -6.17
CA ARG A 411 10.16 -11.44 -5.62
C ARG A 411 10.61 -12.54 -6.58
N ALA A 412 9.67 -13.30 -7.13
CA ALA A 412 9.98 -14.36 -8.10
C ALA A 412 10.67 -13.80 -9.36
N CYS A 413 10.30 -12.61 -9.83
CA CYS A 413 11.00 -11.95 -10.93
C CYS A 413 12.44 -11.57 -10.58
N CYS A 414 12.71 -11.16 -9.34
CA CYS A 414 14.06 -10.91 -8.86
C CYS A 414 14.88 -12.20 -8.81
N ASP A 415 14.33 -13.28 -8.26
CA ASP A 415 15.00 -14.60 -8.15
C ASP A 415 15.27 -15.22 -9.53
N LEU A 416 14.36 -15.05 -10.50
CA LEU A 416 14.51 -15.52 -11.88
C LEU A 416 15.42 -14.63 -12.73
N GLN A 417 15.92 -13.51 -12.18
CA GLN A 417 16.79 -12.54 -12.85
C GLN A 417 16.18 -11.97 -14.15
N VAL A 418 14.86 -11.79 -14.20
CA VAL A 418 14.17 -11.24 -15.40
C VAL A 418 13.97 -9.74 -15.34
N VAL A 419 14.22 -9.09 -14.20
CA VAL A 419 14.02 -7.65 -13.99
C VAL A 419 14.70 -6.78 -15.07
N PRO A 420 15.95 -7.03 -15.50
CA PRO A 420 16.57 -6.25 -16.57
C PRO A 420 15.82 -6.32 -17.89
N ALA A 421 15.31 -7.51 -18.26
CA ALA A 421 14.49 -7.69 -19.45
C ALA A 421 13.19 -6.88 -19.35
N LEU A 422 12.53 -6.88 -18.18
CA LEU A 422 11.28 -6.18 -17.96
C LEU A 422 11.44 -4.65 -18.04
N CYS A 423 12.50 -4.11 -17.47
CA CYS A 423 12.82 -2.67 -17.55
C CYS A 423 13.10 -2.20 -18.98
N CYS A 424 13.56 -3.08 -19.87
CA CYS A 424 13.81 -2.74 -21.25
C CYS A 424 12.55 -2.72 -22.12
N LEU A 425 11.48 -3.42 -21.74
CA LEU A 425 10.28 -3.58 -22.56
C LEU A 425 9.70 -2.26 -23.12
N PRO A 426 9.50 -1.18 -22.34
CA PRO A 426 8.98 0.07 -22.86
C PRO A 426 9.90 0.73 -23.89
N ASN A 427 11.21 0.52 -23.77
CA ASN A 427 12.20 1.14 -24.66
C ASN A 427 12.33 0.45 -26.01
N ILE A 428 12.09 -0.85 -26.08
CA ILE A 428 12.21 -1.69 -27.28
C ILE A 428 10.86 -2.01 -27.93
N ALA A 429 9.76 -1.70 -27.25
CA ALA A 429 8.42 -1.87 -27.80
C ALA A 429 8.21 -0.92 -28.97
N SER A 430 7.61 -1.43 -30.05
CA SER A 430 7.09 -0.65 -31.18
C SER A 430 5.87 0.18 -30.77
N ALA A 431 5.40 1.07 -31.66
CA ALA A 431 4.27 1.96 -31.38
C ALA A 431 2.97 1.21 -31.00
N ASP A 432 2.83 -0.04 -31.42
CA ASP A 432 1.70 -0.92 -31.09
C ASP A 432 1.94 -1.79 -29.84
N GLY A 433 3.05 -1.58 -29.12
CA GLY A 433 3.43 -2.36 -27.94
C GLY A 433 4.04 -3.73 -28.23
N THR A 434 4.48 -3.98 -29.48
CA THR A 434 5.08 -5.26 -29.87
C THR A 434 6.59 -5.25 -29.68
N VAL A 435 7.13 -6.31 -29.13
CA VAL A 435 8.57 -6.53 -28.91
C VAL A 435 8.99 -7.81 -29.59
N THR A 436 10.07 -7.78 -30.39
CA THR A 436 10.59 -8.95 -31.08
C THR A 436 11.39 -9.84 -30.10
N LEU A 437 11.06 -11.12 -30.02
CA LEU A 437 11.74 -12.09 -29.13
C LEU A 437 13.17 -12.42 -29.56
N SER A 438 13.59 -12.06 -30.77
CA SER A 438 14.98 -12.19 -31.22
C SER A 438 15.94 -11.22 -30.52
N SER A 439 15.42 -10.21 -29.78
CA SER A 439 16.26 -9.32 -29.00
C SER A 439 16.93 -10.07 -27.82
N PRO A 440 18.25 -9.99 -27.66
CA PRO A 440 18.96 -10.60 -26.52
C PRO A 440 18.44 -10.09 -25.17
N LEU A 441 17.92 -8.86 -25.13
CA LEU A 441 17.39 -8.21 -23.92
C LEU A 441 16.18 -8.94 -23.32
N VAL A 442 15.41 -9.63 -24.15
CA VAL A 442 14.19 -10.37 -23.71
C VAL A 442 14.34 -11.88 -23.82
N ALA A 443 15.53 -12.38 -24.12
CA ALA A 443 15.77 -13.83 -24.25
C ALA A 443 15.33 -14.62 -23.00
N ALA A 444 15.48 -14.04 -21.82
CA ALA A 444 15.04 -14.65 -20.56
C ALA A 444 13.52 -14.91 -20.51
N LEU A 445 12.71 -14.17 -21.28
CA LEU A 445 11.25 -14.29 -21.33
C LEU A 445 10.77 -15.40 -22.30
N THR A 446 11.64 -16.02 -23.07
CA THR A 446 11.28 -17.14 -23.96
C THR A 446 11.02 -18.45 -23.20
N ASP A 447 11.51 -18.55 -21.96
CA ASP A 447 11.17 -19.66 -21.05
C ASP A 447 9.72 -19.53 -20.57
N ARG A 448 8.91 -20.56 -20.78
CA ARG A 448 7.49 -20.55 -20.42
C ARG A 448 7.23 -20.32 -18.94
N GLY A 449 8.04 -20.91 -18.08
CA GLY A 449 7.87 -20.79 -16.62
C GLY A 449 8.14 -19.36 -16.15
N ARG A 450 9.22 -18.75 -16.65
CA ARG A 450 9.56 -17.34 -16.39
C ARG A 450 8.49 -16.42 -16.96
N PHE A 451 8.04 -16.65 -18.18
CA PHE A 451 7.01 -15.85 -18.81
C PHE A 451 5.68 -15.90 -18.05
N ASP A 452 5.25 -17.05 -17.54
CA ASP A 452 4.01 -17.16 -16.76
C ASP A 452 4.02 -16.33 -15.48
N VAL A 453 5.16 -16.26 -14.77
CA VAL A 453 5.33 -15.40 -13.60
C VAL A 453 5.22 -13.93 -14.00
N VAL A 454 5.95 -13.54 -15.05
CA VAL A 454 5.94 -12.16 -15.57
C VAL A 454 4.56 -11.76 -16.05
N ARG A 455 3.88 -12.60 -16.81
CA ARG A 455 2.53 -12.34 -17.30
C ARG A 455 1.55 -12.05 -16.16
N ARG A 456 1.64 -12.82 -15.05
CA ARG A 456 0.80 -12.59 -13.86
C ARG A 456 1.14 -11.28 -13.17
N LEU A 457 2.42 -10.95 -13.00
CA LEU A 457 2.85 -9.70 -12.41
C LEU A 457 2.35 -8.51 -13.22
N PHE A 458 2.45 -8.57 -14.55
CA PHE A 458 1.98 -7.50 -15.43
C PHE A 458 0.45 -7.40 -15.45
N ALA A 459 -0.26 -8.52 -15.46
CA ALA A 459 -1.72 -8.56 -15.41
C ALA A 459 -2.27 -7.91 -14.14
N SER A 460 -1.62 -8.11 -12.98
CA SER A 460 -2.01 -7.46 -11.72
C SER A 460 -1.81 -5.94 -11.75
N SER A 461 -0.95 -5.45 -12.63
CA SER A 461 -0.71 -4.03 -12.87
C SER A 461 -1.43 -3.50 -14.11
N ASN A 462 -2.50 -4.20 -14.53
CA ASN A 462 -3.33 -3.85 -15.68
C ASN A 462 -2.58 -3.78 -17.02
N ILE A 463 -1.54 -4.60 -17.19
CA ILE A 463 -0.86 -4.79 -18.46
C ILE A 463 -1.07 -6.23 -18.92
N ASN A 464 -1.70 -6.40 -20.08
CA ASN A 464 -1.84 -7.71 -20.71
C ASN A 464 -0.60 -8.01 -21.57
N LEU A 465 0.04 -9.17 -21.31
CA LEU A 465 1.16 -9.68 -22.07
C LEU A 465 0.72 -10.91 -22.87
N GLU A 466 0.86 -10.84 -24.19
CA GLU A 466 0.58 -11.91 -25.12
C GLU A 466 1.86 -12.29 -25.88
N MET A 467 2.25 -13.56 -25.81
CA MET A 467 3.43 -14.08 -26.49
C MET A 467 3.00 -14.90 -27.71
N THR A 468 3.56 -14.55 -28.85
CA THR A 468 3.50 -15.33 -30.10
C THR A 468 4.83 -16.06 -30.31
N GLU A 469 4.98 -16.81 -31.41
CA GLU A 469 6.24 -17.52 -31.74
C GLU A 469 7.43 -16.59 -31.93
N SER A 470 7.22 -15.34 -32.36
CA SER A 470 8.30 -14.40 -32.71
C SER A 470 8.25 -13.08 -31.96
N SER A 471 7.16 -12.79 -31.25
CA SER A 471 6.94 -11.49 -30.63
C SER A 471 6.19 -11.57 -29.31
N LEU A 472 6.40 -10.55 -28.47
CA LEU A 472 5.68 -10.27 -27.25
C LEU A 472 4.89 -8.98 -27.46
N LYS A 473 3.58 -9.01 -27.26
CA LYS A 473 2.72 -7.84 -27.29
C LYS A 473 2.31 -7.45 -25.88
N ALA A 474 2.38 -6.15 -25.56
CA ALA A 474 1.98 -5.60 -24.29
C ALA A 474 1.05 -4.42 -24.46
N VAL A 475 -0.13 -4.49 -23.84
CA VAL A 475 -1.16 -3.45 -23.88
C VAL A 475 -1.71 -3.22 -22.49
N THR A 476 -1.92 -1.95 -22.10
CA THR A 476 -2.59 -1.61 -20.86
C THR A 476 -4.08 -1.95 -20.95
N MET A 477 -4.62 -2.57 -19.90
CA MET A 477 -6.04 -2.87 -19.81
C MET A 477 -6.82 -1.67 -19.24
N LYS A 478 -8.14 -1.71 -19.35
CA LYS A 478 -9.01 -0.67 -18.81
C LYS A 478 -8.83 -0.51 -17.31
N GLU A 479 -8.43 0.71 -16.89
CA GLU A 479 -8.32 1.20 -15.52
C GLU A 479 -7.47 0.36 -14.53
N PRO A 480 -6.81 1.00 -13.61
CA PRO A 480 -6.52 2.38 -13.31
C PRO A 480 -5.11 2.82 -13.71
N ARG A 481 -5.01 4.07 -13.99
CA ARG A 481 -3.95 4.86 -14.63
C ARG A 481 -2.55 4.78 -14.01
N PHE A 482 -2.42 4.42 -12.74
CA PHE A 482 -1.14 4.44 -12.04
C PHE A 482 -0.44 3.08 -11.93
N PHE A 483 -1.15 1.98 -11.97
CA PHE A 483 -0.56 0.66 -11.74
C PHE A 483 0.59 0.30 -12.70
N PRO A 484 0.51 0.58 -14.01
CA PRO A 484 1.65 0.36 -14.90
C PRO A 484 2.89 1.18 -14.49
N LEU A 485 2.69 2.44 -14.10
CA LEU A 485 3.78 3.31 -13.65
C LEU A 485 4.39 2.80 -12.35
N VAL A 486 3.56 2.46 -11.36
CA VAL A 486 3.99 1.91 -10.07
C VAL A 486 4.81 0.63 -10.25
N LEU A 487 4.37 -0.28 -11.13
CA LEU A 487 5.13 -1.48 -11.47
C LEU A 487 6.52 -1.13 -12.00
N TYR A 488 6.60 -0.18 -12.95
CA TYR A 488 7.89 0.20 -13.52
C TYR A 488 8.76 0.96 -12.54
N VAL A 489 8.22 1.75 -11.62
CA VAL A 489 8.99 2.35 -10.51
C VAL A 489 9.66 1.24 -9.68
N ALA A 490 8.90 0.21 -9.28
CA ALA A 490 9.45 -0.91 -8.53
C ALA A 490 10.52 -1.68 -9.33
N LEU A 491 10.25 -2.02 -10.59
CA LEU A 491 11.20 -2.73 -11.45
C LEU A 491 12.50 -1.95 -11.66
N TYR A 492 12.42 -0.63 -11.95
CA TYR A 492 13.61 0.20 -12.13
C TYR A 492 14.43 0.37 -10.86
N GLY A 493 13.77 0.46 -9.69
CA GLY A 493 14.48 0.49 -8.40
C GLY A 493 15.29 -0.78 -8.16
N PHE A 494 14.70 -1.96 -8.38
CA PHE A 494 15.42 -3.24 -8.31
C PHE A 494 16.51 -3.35 -9.38
N TYR A 495 16.27 -2.88 -10.59
CA TYR A 495 17.26 -2.84 -11.65
C TYR A 495 18.46 -1.96 -11.27
N ALA A 496 18.22 -0.78 -10.70
CA ALA A 496 19.28 0.14 -10.28
C ALA A 496 20.15 -0.42 -9.15
N LEU A 497 19.57 -1.24 -8.26
CA LEU A 497 20.30 -1.91 -7.18
C LEU A 497 21.02 -3.19 -7.62
N GLY A 498 20.44 -3.95 -8.57
CA GLY A 498 20.96 -5.25 -8.99
C GLY A 498 21.58 -5.28 -10.39
N GLY A 499 21.47 -4.19 -11.15
CA GLY A 499 21.62 -4.18 -12.61
C GLY A 499 23.07 -4.17 -13.15
N ASN A 500 24.10 -4.18 -12.31
CA ASN A 500 25.48 -4.32 -12.78
C ASN A 500 26.00 -5.76 -12.73
N VAL A 501 25.12 -6.74 -12.60
CA VAL A 501 25.48 -8.13 -12.87
C VAL A 501 25.42 -8.31 -14.39
N GLN A 502 26.47 -7.91 -15.07
CA GLN A 502 26.78 -8.36 -16.43
C GLN A 502 27.04 -9.86 -16.45
#